data_04b1da1e9916e91657c7b4dd890f25cc
#
_entry.id   04b1da1e9916e91657c7b4dd890f25cc
#
_cell.length_a   1.000
_cell.length_b   1.000
_cell.length_c   1.000
_cell.angle_alpha   90.00
_cell.angle_beta   90.00
_cell.angle_gamma   90.00
#
_symmetry.space_group_name_H-M   'P 1'
#
loop_
_entity.id
_entity.type
_entity.pdbx_description
1 polymer ?
#
loop_
_entity_poly.entity_id
_entity_poly.type
_entity_poly.pdbx_seq_one_letter_code
_entity_poly.pdbx_strand_id
1 'polypeptide(L)'
;MGMFSNLKRTSDIEESKDTLGGFILESDIYTTNIVTAYSDFFKSGAQYINVKFLVTKPDGSTQNFNERFTITNKQGSIFYVGKDGKKHALPGYEIMDDMCLLTTGKTLAEQETEKKVLMIWNSNEGKEVPTEVDCLVDLFGKDILLAIQKIRRNKQVADASGKYIDSKEEQFLNQSRKVFDAEYKATVPEIRTAERNNVAPEATFINKWLAKNKGVTLDEYKEIISGTSAGFSGSTGNANGASAQTRIFGRRAS
;
A
#
# COMPACT_ATOMS: atom_id res chain seq x y z
N MET A 1 -20.04 -48.81 14.16
CA MET A 1 -20.32 -47.69 13.22
C MET A 1 -19.40 -46.55 13.55
N GLY A 2 -18.67 -46.00 12.56
CA GLY A 2 -17.74 -44.89 12.79
C GLY A 2 -18.48 -43.63 13.13
N MET A 3 -17.94 -42.84 14.06
CA MET A 3 -18.51 -41.58 14.58
C MET A 3 -18.87 -40.56 13.46
N PHE A 4 -18.28 -40.69 12.28
CA PHE A 4 -18.43 -39.76 11.14
C PHE A 4 -19.14 -40.37 9.92
N SER A 5 -19.74 -41.58 10.07
CA SER A 5 -20.37 -42.30 8.97
C SER A 5 -21.55 -41.58 8.30
N ASN A 6 -22.13 -40.58 9.00
CA ASN A 6 -23.24 -39.76 8.51
C ASN A 6 -22.82 -38.47 7.82
N LEU A 7 -21.49 -38.15 7.80
CA LEU A 7 -20.97 -36.91 7.18
C LEU A 7 -20.64 -37.21 5.69
N LYS A 8 -21.66 -37.48 4.90
CA LYS A 8 -21.51 -37.66 3.46
C LYS A 8 -21.68 -36.31 2.78
N ARG A 9 -20.72 -35.97 1.92
CA ARG A 9 -20.82 -34.79 1.06
C ARG A 9 -21.91 -35.07 0.00
N THR A 10 -22.87 -34.17 -0.09
CA THR A 10 -23.96 -34.19 -1.07
C THR A 10 -23.52 -33.42 -2.34
N SER A 11 -24.16 -33.73 -3.47
CA SER A 11 -23.80 -33.17 -4.79
C SER A 11 -24.09 -31.68 -4.95
N ASP A 12 -24.81 -31.10 -4.01
CA ASP A 12 -25.12 -29.65 -3.92
C ASP A 12 -24.04 -28.84 -3.18
N ILE A 13 -23.05 -29.53 -2.56
CA ILE A 13 -21.91 -28.88 -1.93
C ILE A 13 -20.83 -28.66 -3.00
N GLU A 14 -20.54 -27.39 -3.31
CA GLU A 14 -19.45 -27.05 -4.24
C GLU A 14 -18.13 -27.68 -3.77
N GLU A 15 -17.36 -28.19 -4.73
CA GLU A 15 -16.01 -28.68 -4.43
C GLU A 15 -15.11 -27.50 -4.02
N SER A 16 -14.25 -27.77 -3.01
CA SER A 16 -13.24 -26.79 -2.62
C SER A 16 -12.31 -26.52 -3.81
N LYS A 17 -12.19 -25.27 -4.21
CA LYS A 17 -11.21 -24.88 -5.23
C LYS A 17 -9.83 -24.79 -4.58
N ASP A 18 -8.88 -25.52 -5.13
CA ASP A 18 -7.47 -25.36 -4.75
C ASP A 18 -6.98 -23.98 -5.21
N THR A 19 -6.86 -23.05 -4.27
CA THR A 19 -6.31 -21.72 -4.54
C THR A 19 -4.90 -21.64 -3.99
N LEU A 20 -3.93 -21.67 -4.90
CA LEU A 20 -2.54 -21.35 -4.59
C LEU A 20 -2.34 -19.83 -4.72
N GLY A 21 -2.16 -19.14 -3.60
CA GLY A 21 -1.73 -17.74 -3.62
C GLY A 21 -2.49 -16.80 -2.68
N GLY A 22 -1.80 -15.77 -2.21
CA GLY A 22 -2.41 -14.71 -1.42
C GLY A 22 -3.48 -13.97 -2.22
N PHE A 23 -4.64 -13.77 -1.62
CA PHE A 23 -5.74 -13.06 -2.27
C PHE A 23 -5.37 -11.59 -2.44
N ILE A 24 -5.34 -11.12 -3.68
CA ILE A 24 -5.24 -9.70 -3.98
C ILE A 24 -6.60 -9.07 -3.70
N LEU A 25 -6.63 -8.07 -2.85
CA LEU A 25 -7.83 -7.28 -2.57
C LEU A 25 -8.21 -6.46 -3.81
N GLU A 26 -9.49 -6.34 -4.09
CA GLU A 26 -9.96 -5.39 -5.10
C GLU A 26 -9.75 -3.95 -4.62
N SER A 27 -9.70 -3.00 -5.56
CA SER A 27 -9.60 -1.59 -5.21
C SER A 27 -10.88 -1.14 -4.50
N ASP A 28 -10.76 -0.85 -3.21
CA ASP A 28 -11.87 -0.37 -2.38
C ASP A 28 -11.33 0.31 -1.11
N ILE A 29 -12.24 0.80 -0.29
CA ILE A 29 -11.94 1.31 1.05
C ILE A 29 -12.38 0.26 2.06
N TYR A 30 -11.45 -0.19 2.88
CA TYR A 30 -11.66 -1.26 3.84
C TYR A 30 -11.54 -0.76 5.27
N THR A 31 -12.41 -1.29 6.14
CA THR A 31 -12.18 -1.19 7.59
C THR A 31 -10.98 -2.06 7.93
N THR A 32 -10.00 -1.46 8.59
CA THR A 32 -8.77 -2.15 8.96
C THR A 32 -8.41 -1.89 10.42
N ASN A 33 -7.88 -2.92 11.07
CA ASN A 33 -7.28 -2.82 12.39
C ASN A 33 -5.76 -2.92 12.25
N ILE A 34 -5.02 -2.04 12.93
CA ILE A 34 -3.56 -2.05 12.94
C ILE A 34 -3.08 -3.09 13.95
N VAL A 35 -2.57 -4.22 13.45
CA VAL A 35 -2.09 -5.32 14.30
C VAL A 35 -0.70 -5.04 14.85
N THR A 36 0.23 -4.61 13.97
CA THR A 36 1.59 -4.20 14.36
C THR A 36 2.09 -3.09 13.46
N ALA A 37 2.93 -2.22 14.00
CA ALA A 37 3.68 -1.21 13.26
C ALA A 37 5.08 -1.12 13.86
N TYR A 38 6.13 -1.32 13.05
CA TYR A 38 7.52 -1.24 13.52
C TYR A 38 8.45 -0.60 12.49
N SER A 39 9.46 0.09 12.99
CA SER A 39 10.45 0.77 12.17
C SER A 39 11.64 -0.13 11.87
N ASP A 40 12.22 0.01 10.68
CA ASP A 40 13.45 -0.65 10.26
C ASP A 40 14.11 0.13 9.10
N PHE A 41 15.27 -0.30 8.64
CA PHE A 41 16.05 0.36 7.61
C PHE A 41 16.32 -0.55 6.42
N PHE A 42 16.27 0.02 5.23
CA PHE A 42 16.82 -0.63 4.05
C PHE A 42 18.35 -0.64 4.09
N LYS A 43 18.98 -1.54 3.36
CA LYS A 43 20.44 -1.54 3.18
C LYS A 43 21.00 -0.21 2.64
N SER A 44 20.16 0.60 2.00
CA SER A 44 20.50 1.94 1.50
C SER A 44 20.55 3.03 2.58
N GLY A 45 20.12 2.74 3.82
CA GLY A 45 19.96 3.69 4.92
C GLY A 45 18.61 4.41 4.95
N ALA A 46 17.74 4.22 3.96
CA ALA A 46 16.38 4.75 4.00
C ALA A 46 15.57 4.02 5.06
N GLN A 47 14.79 4.78 5.86
CA GLN A 47 13.93 4.24 6.91
C GLN A 47 12.54 3.92 6.38
N TYR A 48 11.96 2.85 6.89
CA TYR A 48 10.58 2.47 6.60
C TYR A 48 9.86 1.98 7.86
N ILE A 49 8.53 1.98 7.78
CA ILE A 49 7.68 1.36 8.79
C ILE A 49 6.93 0.22 8.12
N ASN A 50 7.07 -0.99 8.68
CA ASN A 50 6.23 -2.13 8.34
C ASN A 50 4.96 -2.06 9.16
N VAL A 51 3.81 -2.12 8.49
CA VAL A 51 2.51 -2.19 9.16
C VAL A 51 1.79 -3.45 8.73
N LYS A 52 1.31 -4.20 9.71
CA LYS A 52 0.42 -5.33 9.51
C LYS A 52 -0.98 -4.91 9.85
N PHE A 53 -1.88 -5.02 8.89
CA PHE A 53 -3.29 -4.75 9.03
C PHE A 53 -4.09 -6.05 9.04
N LEU A 54 -5.17 -6.05 9.80
CA LEU A 54 -6.27 -7.00 9.64
C LEU A 54 -7.38 -6.28 8.87
N VAL A 55 -7.55 -6.64 7.62
CA VAL A 55 -8.52 -6.04 6.70
C VAL A 55 -9.84 -6.80 6.81
N THR A 56 -10.94 -6.09 7.04
CA THR A 56 -12.30 -6.67 7.00
C THR A 56 -12.88 -6.47 5.60
N LYS A 57 -13.20 -7.57 4.92
CA LYS A 57 -13.81 -7.56 3.59
C LYS A 57 -15.33 -7.34 3.66
N PRO A 58 -15.98 -6.95 2.55
CA PRO A 58 -17.43 -6.72 2.51
C PRO A 58 -18.27 -7.94 2.91
N ASP A 59 -17.75 -9.15 2.74
CA ASP A 59 -18.40 -10.40 3.16
C ASP A 59 -18.23 -10.71 4.66
N GLY A 60 -17.58 -9.83 5.42
CA GLY A 60 -17.27 -9.99 6.83
C GLY A 60 -16.05 -10.87 7.13
N SER A 61 -15.45 -11.50 6.11
CA SER A 61 -14.21 -12.23 6.32
C SER A 61 -13.02 -11.29 6.51
N THR A 62 -11.97 -11.77 7.19
CA THR A 62 -10.79 -10.96 7.45
C THR A 62 -9.58 -11.50 6.71
N GLN A 63 -8.66 -10.60 6.37
CA GLN A 63 -7.41 -10.94 5.69
C GLN A 63 -6.26 -10.10 6.24
N ASN A 64 -5.11 -10.74 6.49
CA ASN A 64 -3.89 -9.99 6.79
C ASN A 64 -3.38 -9.27 5.54
N PHE A 65 -3.04 -8.00 5.71
CA PHE A 65 -2.40 -7.18 4.70
C PHE A 65 -1.17 -6.53 5.32
N ASN A 66 0.00 -6.75 4.71
CA ASN A 66 1.26 -6.19 5.17
C ASN A 66 1.75 -5.17 4.15
N GLU A 67 2.11 -3.99 4.61
CA GLU A 67 2.69 -2.96 3.75
C GLU A 67 3.88 -2.29 4.42
N ARG A 68 4.82 -1.89 3.58
CA ARG A 68 6.03 -1.18 3.99
C ARG A 68 5.96 0.25 3.48
N PHE A 69 5.91 1.20 4.40
CA PHE A 69 5.88 2.63 4.10
C PHE A 69 7.28 3.22 4.24
N THR A 70 7.89 3.62 3.13
CA THR A 70 9.18 4.32 3.16
C THR A 70 8.98 5.74 3.65
N ILE A 71 9.53 6.07 4.82
CA ILE A 71 9.32 7.35 5.50
C ILE A 71 10.49 8.31 5.31
N THR A 72 11.71 7.83 5.02
CA THR A 72 12.84 8.67 4.63
C THR A 72 13.52 8.14 3.37
N ASN A 73 14.19 9.02 2.66
CA ASN A 73 15.13 8.62 1.61
C ASN A 73 16.48 8.20 2.23
N LYS A 74 17.45 7.80 1.39
CA LYS A 74 18.79 7.38 1.84
C LYS A 74 19.60 8.48 2.54
N GLN A 75 19.21 9.74 2.43
CA GLN A 75 19.80 10.88 3.13
C GLN A 75 19.07 11.22 4.45
N GLY A 76 18.08 10.43 4.85
CA GLY A 76 17.27 10.67 6.04
C GLY A 76 16.18 11.75 5.86
N SER A 77 15.95 12.25 4.63
CA SER A 77 14.92 13.28 4.37
C SER A 77 13.55 12.65 4.15
N ILE A 78 12.52 13.26 4.72
CA ILE A 78 11.10 12.88 4.59
C ILE A 78 10.46 13.41 3.29
N PHE A 79 11.21 14.09 2.43
CA PHE A 79 10.72 14.72 1.21
C PHE A 79 11.66 14.48 0.03
N TYR A 80 11.16 14.72 -1.16
CA TYR A 80 11.93 14.84 -2.40
C TYR A 80 11.65 16.19 -3.07
N VAL A 81 12.56 16.62 -3.96
CA VAL A 81 12.36 17.83 -4.76
C VAL A 81 11.74 17.42 -6.09
N GLY A 82 10.55 17.93 -6.38
CA GLY A 82 9.84 17.68 -7.62
C GLY A 82 10.46 18.41 -8.81
N LYS A 83 9.96 18.13 -10.02
CA LYS A 83 10.37 18.83 -11.26
C LYS A 83 10.01 20.32 -11.25
N ASP A 84 9.07 20.70 -10.41
CA ASP A 84 8.66 22.08 -10.15
C ASP A 84 9.59 22.83 -9.17
N GLY A 85 10.65 22.17 -8.70
CA GLY A 85 11.58 22.70 -7.71
C GLY A 85 11.05 22.73 -6.27
N LYS A 86 9.83 22.28 -6.02
CA LYS A 86 9.22 22.27 -4.69
C LYS A 86 9.52 20.97 -3.94
N LYS A 87 9.52 21.07 -2.61
CA LYS A 87 9.62 19.91 -1.73
C LYS A 87 8.26 19.24 -1.60
N HIS A 88 8.22 17.96 -1.88
CA HIS A 88 7.04 17.11 -1.69
C HIS A 88 7.38 16.02 -0.69
N ALA A 89 6.51 15.79 0.29
CA ALA A 89 6.69 14.70 1.24
C ALA A 89 6.71 13.35 0.51
N LEU A 90 7.45 12.40 1.07
CA LEU A 90 7.40 11.02 0.57
C LEU A 90 6.00 10.45 0.79
N PRO A 91 5.40 9.76 -0.19
CA PRO A 91 4.05 9.21 -0.05
C PRO A 91 3.88 8.29 1.17
N GLY A 92 4.90 7.48 1.48
CA GLY A 92 4.89 6.61 2.65
C GLY A 92 4.92 7.40 3.96
N TYR A 93 5.64 8.52 4.01
CA TYR A 93 5.64 9.41 5.16
C TYR A 93 4.27 10.04 5.36
N GLU A 94 3.64 10.59 4.30
CA GLU A 94 2.31 11.19 4.40
C GLU A 94 1.25 10.22 4.90
N ILE A 95 1.24 8.97 4.40
CA ILE A 95 0.29 7.96 4.84
C ILE A 95 0.51 7.61 6.31
N MET A 96 1.76 7.45 6.74
CA MET A 96 2.08 7.12 8.14
C MET A 96 1.79 8.28 9.09
N ASP A 97 2.08 9.52 8.70
CA ASP A 97 1.77 10.72 9.50
C ASP A 97 0.25 10.92 9.63
N ASP A 98 -0.50 10.81 8.52
CA ASP A 98 -1.97 10.83 8.54
C ASP A 98 -2.53 9.70 9.43
N MET A 99 -1.97 8.49 9.36
CA MET A 99 -2.38 7.34 10.19
C MET A 99 -2.18 7.62 11.68
N CYS A 100 -1.01 8.14 12.05
CA CYS A 100 -0.70 8.53 13.43
C CYS A 100 -1.66 9.61 13.92
N LEU A 101 -1.88 10.66 13.15
CA LEU A 101 -2.79 11.75 13.50
C LEU A 101 -4.23 11.25 13.72
N LEU A 102 -4.73 10.39 12.83
CA LEU A 102 -6.11 9.89 12.93
C LEU A 102 -6.33 8.91 14.09
N THR A 103 -5.29 8.21 14.53
CA THR A 103 -5.42 7.17 15.55
C THR A 103 -5.00 7.61 16.94
N THR A 104 -4.02 8.51 17.04
CA THR A 104 -3.41 8.94 18.31
C THR A 104 -3.51 10.45 18.56
N GLY A 105 -3.88 11.23 17.56
CA GLY A 105 -3.86 12.70 17.61
C GLY A 105 -2.46 13.32 17.56
N LYS A 106 -1.40 12.51 17.41
CA LYS A 106 0.00 12.94 17.34
C LYS A 106 0.56 12.69 15.93
N THR A 107 1.45 13.55 15.47
CA THR A 107 2.21 13.32 14.22
C THR A 107 3.12 12.12 14.34
N LEU A 108 3.61 11.59 13.21
CA LEU A 108 4.59 10.50 13.21
C LEU A 108 5.87 10.87 14.01
N ALA A 109 6.30 12.14 13.93
CA ALA A 109 7.49 12.61 14.65
C ALA A 109 7.31 12.68 16.18
N GLU A 110 6.07 12.74 16.66
CA GLU A 110 5.72 12.77 18.08
C GLU A 110 5.40 11.38 18.66
N GLN A 111 5.44 10.32 17.83
CA GLN A 111 5.21 8.96 18.32
C GLN A 111 6.41 8.47 19.13
N GLU A 112 6.12 7.83 20.24
CA GLU A 112 7.11 7.08 21.01
C GLU A 112 7.20 5.65 20.48
N THR A 113 8.38 5.04 20.58
CA THR A 113 8.59 3.65 20.21
C THR A 113 8.97 2.81 21.40
N GLU A 114 8.51 1.57 21.43
CA GLU A 114 8.93 0.56 22.41
C GLU A 114 9.59 -0.61 21.69
N LYS A 115 10.65 -1.15 22.30
CA LYS A 115 11.27 -2.38 21.81
C LYS A 115 10.38 -3.58 22.10
N LYS A 116 10.04 -4.31 21.05
CA LYS A 116 9.25 -5.55 21.13
C LYS A 116 9.93 -6.65 20.31
N VAL A 117 9.77 -7.89 20.75
CA VAL A 117 10.18 -9.06 19.98
C VAL A 117 9.00 -9.49 19.13
N LEU A 118 9.13 -9.39 17.82
CA LEU A 118 8.13 -9.83 16.83
C LEU A 118 8.67 -11.01 16.02
N MET A 119 7.77 -11.87 15.56
CA MET A 119 8.09 -12.91 14.59
C MET A 119 8.15 -12.27 13.21
N ILE A 120 9.34 -12.13 12.64
CA ILE A 120 9.59 -11.46 11.36
C ILE A 120 10.19 -12.46 10.38
N TRP A 121 9.69 -12.42 9.14
CA TRP A 121 10.20 -13.26 8.06
C TRP A 121 11.66 -12.95 7.75
N ASN A 122 12.52 -13.97 7.93
CA ASN A 122 13.93 -13.92 7.54
C ASN A 122 14.13 -14.66 6.22
N SER A 123 14.42 -13.92 5.14
CA SER A 123 14.61 -14.49 3.81
C SER A 123 15.82 -15.45 3.70
N ASN A 124 16.84 -15.28 4.55
CA ASN A 124 18.02 -16.16 4.54
C ASN A 124 17.72 -17.51 5.19
N GLU A 125 16.83 -17.52 6.18
CA GLU A 125 16.43 -18.73 6.90
C GLU A 125 15.16 -19.37 6.32
N GLY A 126 14.42 -18.64 5.48
CA GLY A 126 13.15 -19.10 4.90
C GLY A 126 12.04 -19.33 5.93
N LYS A 127 12.11 -18.68 7.09
CA LYS A 127 11.15 -18.79 8.19
C LYS A 127 11.00 -17.48 8.96
N GLU A 128 9.97 -17.40 9.79
CA GLU A 128 9.85 -16.32 10.78
C GLU A 128 10.79 -16.57 11.94
N VAL A 129 11.49 -15.52 12.37
CA VAL A 129 12.41 -15.55 13.52
C VAL A 129 12.06 -14.44 14.51
N PRO A 130 12.23 -14.68 15.84
CA PRO A 130 12.03 -13.64 16.83
C PRO A 130 13.08 -12.54 16.63
N THR A 131 12.63 -11.32 16.41
CA THR A 131 13.46 -10.15 16.12
C THR A 131 13.02 -8.98 17.00
N GLU A 132 13.98 -8.37 17.72
CA GLU A 132 13.73 -7.14 18.48
C GLU A 132 13.67 -5.96 17.53
N VAL A 133 12.57 -5.19 17.59
CA VAL A 133 12.31 -4.03 16.72
C VAL A 133 11.67 -2.90 17.51
N ASP A 134 11.83 -1.67 17.01
CA ASP A 134 11.20 -0.48 17.58
C ASP A 134 9.75 -0.35 17.04
N CYS A 135 8.78 -0.58 17.92
CA CYS A 135 7.35 -0.62 17.61
C CYS A 135 6.66 0.69 17.98
N LEU A 136 5.77 1.16 17.11
CA LEU A 136 4.84 2.26 17.38
C LEU A 136 3.61 1.66 18.07
N VAL A 137 3.71 1.40 19.36
CA VAL A 137 2.72 0.63 20.13
C VAL A 137 1.37 1.36 20.27
N ASP A 138 1.37 2.69 20.24
CA ASP A 138 0.14 3.50 20.32
C ASP A 138 -0.80 3.26 19.12
N LEU A 139 -0.28 2.72 18.01
CA LEU A 139 -1.06 2.34 16.83
C LEU A 139 -1.72 0.96 16.96
N PHE A 140 -1.26 0.10 17.87
CA PHE A 140 -1.74 -1.28 17.94
C PHE A 140 -3.21 -1.33 18.37
N GLY A 141 -3.98 -2.14 17.65
CA GLY A 141 -5.42 -2.31 17.90
C GLY A 141 -6.28 -1.13 17.47
N LYS A 142 -5.71 -0.09 16.86
CA LYS A 142 -6.49 1.05 16.35
C LYS A 142 -7.15 0.71 15.02
N ASP A 143 -8.36 1.22 14.85
CA ASP A 143 -9.14 1.07 13.62
C ASP A 143 -9.01 2.31 12.75
N ILE A 144 -8.88 2.08 11.44
CA ILE A 144 -8.88 3.10 10.39
C ILE A 144 -9.62 2.58 9.17
N LEU A 145 -10.00 3.48 8.27
CA LEU A 145 -10.38 3.11 6.92
C LEU A 145 -9.19 3.29 5.99
N LEU A 146 -8.86 2.25 5.24
CA LEU A 146 -7.71 2.22 4.35
C LEU A 146 -8.15 2.08 2.89
N ALA A 147 -7.83 3.07 2.06
CA ALA A 147 -8.00 2.97 0.62
C ALA A 147 -6.90 2.10 0.03
N ILE A 148 -7.25 0.89 -0.37
CA ILE A 148 -6.35 -0.07 -0.98
C ILE A 148 -6.61 -0.11 -2.49
N GLN A 149 -5.56 0.03 -3.29
CA GLN A 149 -5.64 -0.06 -4.74
C GLN A 149 -4.96 -1.32 -5.24
N LYS A 150 -5.65 -2.05 -6.10
CA LYS A 150 -5.10 -3.15 -6.89
C LYS A 150 -4.29 -2.58 -8.05
N ILE A 151 -3.04 -3.03 -8.17
CA ILE A 151 -2.11 -2.54 -9.19
C ILE A 151 -1.62 -3.72 -10.02
N ARG A 152 -1.58 -3.55 -11.32
CA ARG A 152 -0.92 -4.43 -12.28
C ARG A 152 0.40 -3.78 -12.70
N ARG A 153 1.52 -4.47 -12.55
CA ARG A 153 2.84 -3.98 -12.97
C ARG A 153 3.73 -5.13 -13.43
N ASN A 154 4.91 -4.79 -13.97
CA ASN A 154 5.95 -5.77 -14.26
C ASN A 154 6.47 -6.39 -12.97
N LYS A 155 6.62 -7.71 -12.96
CA LYS A 155 7.30 -8.42 -11.88
C LYS A 155 8.78 -8.07 -11.92
N GLN A 156 9.33 -7.70 -10.78
CA GLN A 156 10.76 -7.41 -10.68
C GLN A 156 11.56 -8.68 -10.39
N VAL A 157 12.63 -8.88 -11.14
CA VAL A 157 13.55 -10.01 -11.01
C VAL A 157 14.98 -9.48 -10.86
N ALA A 158 15.81 -10.18 -10.08
CA ALA A 158 17.21 -9.82 -9.96
C ALA A 158 17.96 -10.21 -11.25
N ASP A 159 18.72 -9.30 -11.81
CA ASP A 159 19.65 -9.58 -12.91
C ASP A 159 20.92 -10.27 -12.40
N ALA A 160 21.85 -10.58 -13.31
CA ALA A 160 23.12 -11.24 -12.98
C ALA A 160 24.00 -10.44 -12.01
N SER A 161 23.77 -9.13 -11.86
CA SER A 161 24.47 -8.26 -10.90
C SER A 161 23.76 -8.15 -9.55
N GLY A 162 22.60 -8.80 -9.40
CA GLY A 162 21.73 -8.71 -8.22
C GLY A 162 20.86 -7.46 -8.19
N LYS A 163 20.83 -6.67 -9.25
CA LYS A 163 19.95 -5.50 -9.37
C LYS A 163 18.56 -5.94 -9.84
N TYR A 164 17.53 -5.42 -9.20
CA TYR A 164 16.16 -5.68 -9.62
C TYR A 164 15.78 -4.88 -10.87
N ILE A 165 15.30 -5.60 -11.88
CA ILE A 165 14.81 -5.05 -13.16
C ILE A 165 13.41 -5.56 -13.45
N ASP A 166 12.64 -4.78 -14.21
CA ASP A 166 11.32 -5.19 -14.66
C ASP A 166 11.42 -6.37 -15.64
N SER A 167 10.66 -7.44 -15.38
CA SER A 167 10.53 -8.58 -16.31
C SER A 167 9.29 -8.39 -17.21
N LYS A 168 9.13 -9.29 -18.20
CA LYS A 168 7.91 -9.34 -19.04
C LYS A 168 6.70 -9.94 -18.34
N GLU A 169 6.91 -10.57 -17.17
CA GLU A 169 5.83 -11.16 -16.40
C GLU A 169 5.03 -10.04 -15.67
N GLU A 170 3.72 -10.17 -15.70
CA GLU A 170 2.86 -9.30 -14.91
C GLU A 170 2.77 -9.74 -13.45
N GLN A 171 2.58 -8.78 -12.57
CA GLN A 171 2.33 -9.01 -11.15
C GLN A 171 1.19 -8.11 -10.69
N PHE A 172 0.24 -8.68 -9.96
CA PHE A 172 -0.77 -7.93 -9.23
C PHE A 172 -0.33 -7.77 -7.77
N LEU A 173 -0.57 -6.59 -7.23
CA LEU A 173 -0.30 -6.28 -5.83
C LEU A 173 -1.31 -5.27 -5.30
N ASN A 174 -1.36 -5.14 -3.97
CA ASN A 174 -2.12 -4.10 -3.30
C ASN A 174 -1.20 -3.01 -2.79
N GLN A 175 -1.68 -1.78 -2.80
CA GLN A 175 -1.00 -0.63 -2.22
C GLN A 175 -2.00 0.30 -1.56
N SER A 176 -1.68 0.75 -0.35
CA SER A 176 -2.44 1.79 0.33
C SER A 176 -2.25 3.14 -0.35
N ARG A 177 -3.34 3.87 -0.54
CA ARG A 177 -3.32 5.17 -1.22
C ARG A 177 -3.74 6.32 -0.32
N LYS A 178 -4.60 6.05 0.66
CA LYS A 178 -5.09 7.06 1.60
C LYS A 178 -5.63 6.39 2.85
N VAL A 179 -5.56 7.10 3.96
CA VAL A 179 -6.20 6.73 5.22
C VAL A 179 -7.33 7.71 5.54
N PHE A 180 -8.36 7.19 6.22
CA PHE A 180 -9.49 7.98 6.68
C PHE A 180 -9.78 7.60 8.13
N ASP A 181 -10.31 8.55 8.87
CA ASP A 181 -10.82 8.33 10.20
C ASP A 181 -11.92 7.25 10.20
N ALA A 182 -11.91 6.36 11.20
CA ALA A 182 -12.85 5.25 11.25
C ALA A 182 -14.30 5.71 11.57
N GLU A 183 -14.47 6.78 12.35
CA GLU A 183 -15.75 7.31 12.76
C GLU A 183 -16.31 8.32 11.76
N TYR A 184 -15.54 9.38 11.47
CA TYR A 184 -15.97 10.47 10.58
C TYR A 184 -15.81 10.13 9.10
N LYS A 185 -15.06 9.09 8.74
CA LYS A 185 -14.73 8.71 7.35
C LYS A 185 -14.03 9.81 6.56
N ALA A 186 -13.45 10.77 7.28
CA ALA A 186 -12.81 11.95 6.75
C ALA A 186 -11.29 11.81 6.71
N THR A 187 -10.65 12.55 5.83
CA THR A 187 -9.19 12.67 5.77
C THR A 187 -8.68 13.70 6.76
N VAL A 188 -7.37 13.67 7.09
CA VAL A 188 -6.73 14.70 7.94
C VAL A 188 -6.99 16.14 7.43
N PRO A 189 -6.85 16.44 6.11
CA PRO A 189 -7.19 17.78 5.62
C PRO A 189 -8.66 18.20 5.83
N GLU A 190 -9.61 17.26 5.71
CA GLU A 190 -11.03 17.52 5.94
C GLU A 190 -11.30 17.80 7.43
N ILE A 191 -10.71 17.00 8.32
CA ILE A 191 -10.80 17.21 9.78
C ILE A 191 -10.22 18.56 10.17
N ARG A 192 -9.00 18.88 9.73
CA ARG A 192 -8.36 20.18 10.01
C ARG A 192 -9.16 21.37 9.46
N THR A 193 -9.86 21.19 8.36
CA THR A 193 -10.73 22.23 7.79
C THR A 193 -11.98 22.43 8.66
N ALA A 194 -12.58 21.34 9.12
CA ALA A 194 -13.72 21.36 10.03
C ALA A 194 -13.37 22.02 11.36
N GLU A 195 -12.24 21.66 11.96
CA GLU A 195 -11.72 22.26 13.19
C GLU A 195 -11.53 23.77 13.06
N ARG A 196 -10.91 24.25 11.98
CA ARG A 196 -10.73 25.68 11.72
C ARG A 196 -12.04 26.44 11.59
N ASN A 197 -13.07 25.79 11.08
CA ASN A 197 -14.40 26.37 10.89
C ASN A 197 -15.34 26.10 12.05
N ASN A 198 -14.88 25.37 13.08
CA ASN A 198 -15.67 24.93 14.23
C ASN A 198 -16.98 24.22 13.85
N VAL A 199 -16.87 23.28 12.89
CA VAL A 199 -17.98 22.44 12.40
C VAL A 199 -17.58 20.96 12.43
N ALA A 200 -18.55 20.05 12.27
CA ALA A 200 -18.25 18.63 12.12
C ALA A 200 -17.52 18.34 10.77
N PRO A 201 -16.61 17.36 10.72
CA PRO A 201 -15.94 16.98 9.48
C PRO A 201 -16.94 16.47 8.44
N GLU A 202 -16.78 16.94 7.20
CA GLU A 202 -17.57 16.46 6.06
C GLU A 202 -16.69 15.54 5.20
N ALA A 203 -17.06 14.26 5.15
CA ALA A 203 -16.34 13.21 4.44
C ALA A 203 -16.65 13.22 2.93
N THR A 204 -16.08 14.15 2.19
CA THR A 204 -16.31 14.28 0.74
C THR A 204 -15.30 13.50 -0.08
N PHE A 205 -14.06 13.41 0.38
CA PHE A 205 -12.97 12.78 -0.38
C PHE A 205 -13.15 11.28 -0.53
N ILE A 206 -13.72 10.61 0.47
CA ILE A 206 -13.99 9.16 0.43
C ILE A 206 -14.87 8.80 -0.77
N ASN A 207 -15.95 9.56 -1.01
CA ASN A 207 -16.85 9.33 -2.14
C ASN A 207 -16.16 9.61 -3.49
N LYS A 208 -15.33 10.66 -3.58
CA LYS A 208 -14.53 10.97 -4.77
C LYS A 208 -13.54 9.85 -5.07
N TRP A 209 -12.91 9.30 -4.04
CA TRP A 209 -11.96 8.21 -4.20
C TRP A 209 -12.66 6.93 -4.69
N LEU A 210 -13.79 6.56 -4.07
CA LEU A 210 -14.60 5.39 -4.47
C LEU A 210 -15.09 5.52 -5.91
N ALA A 211 -15.66 6.66 -6.27
CA ALA A 211 -16.16 6.91 -7.64
C ALA A 211 -15.08 6.73 -8.71
N LYS A 212 -13.82 7.03 -8.37
CA LYS A 212 -12.69 6.93 -9.30
C LYS A 212 -12.03 5.56 -9.32
N ASN A 213 -11.94 4.89 -8.17
CA ASN A 213 -11.00 3.78 -8.00
C ASN A 213 -11.66 2.44 -7.64
N LYS A 214 -12.91 2.43 -7.12
CA LYS A 214 -13.55 1.19 -6.69
C LYS A 214 -13.66 0.18 -7.83
N GLY A 215 -13.11 -1.03 -7.61
CA GLY A 215 -13.07 -2.10 -8.61
C GLY A 215 -12.11 -1.87 -9.77
N VAL A 216 -11.38 -0.73 -9.81
CA VAL A 216 -10.45 -0.38 -10.89
C VAL A 216 -9.06 -0.90 -10.57
N THR A 217 -8.49 -1.71 -11.45
CA THR A 217 -7.07 -2.06 -11.40
C THR A 217 -6.25 -0.93 -12.03
N LEU A 218 -5.34 -0.35 -11.26
CA LEU A 218 -4.38 0.62 -11.80
C LEU A 218 -3.34 -0.11 -12.65
N ASP A 219 -3.28 0.21 -13.94
CA ASP A 219 -2.33 -0.42 -14.86
C ASP A 219 -1.04 0.40 -14.93
N GLU A 220 0.03 -0.14 -14.33
CA GLU A 220 1.39 0.37 -14.39
C GLU A 220 2.31 -0.58 -15.20
N TYR A 221 1.73 -1.61 -15.85
CA TYR A 221 2.49 -2.54 -16.67
C TYR A 221 3.07 -1.84 -17.90
N LYS A 222 4.34 -2.12 -18.18
CA LYS A 222 5.06 -1.61 -19.35
C LYS A 222 5.47 -2.77 -20.23
N GLU A 223 5.09 -2.72 -21.49
CA GLU A 223 5.55 -3.71 -22.46
C GLU A 223 7.05 -3.57 -22.70
N ILE A 224 7.81 -4.64 -22.46
CA ILE A 224 9.25 -4.68 -22.68
C ILE A 224 9.52 -5.28 -24.05
N ILE A 225 9.80 -4.43 -25.05
CA ILE A 225 10.16 -4.83 -26.39
C ILE A 225 11.60 -5.36 -26.37
N SER A 226 11.78 -6.62 -26.80
CA SER A 226 13.11 -7.24 -26.89
C SER A 226 13.95 -6.51 -27.95
N GLY A 227 15.01 -5.81 -27.53
CA GLY A 227 15.93 -5.11 -28.44
C GLY A 227 16.36 -3.72 -28.00
N THR A 228 15.72 -3.15 -27.00
CA THR A 228 16.17 -1.89 -26.40
C THR A 228 16.76 -2.19 -25.04
N SER A 229 18.07 -2.06 -24.89
CA SER A 229 18.70 -2.00 -23.56
C SER A 229 18.02 -0.86 -22.81
N ALA A 230 17.25 -1.20 -21.78
CA ALA A 230 16.53 -0.24 -20.95
C ALA A 230 17.54 0.70 -20.29
N GLY A 231 17.71 1.86 -20.88
CA GLY A 231 18.37 2.99 -20.22
C GLY A 231 17.56 3.32 -18.99
N PHE A 232 18.21 3.26 -17.86
CA PHE A 232 17.69 3.55 -16.53
C PHE A 232 17.01 4.92 -16.49
N SER A 233 15.70 4.93 -16.38
CA SER A 233 14.93 6.07 -15.93
C SER A 233 14.42 5.77 -14.53
N GLY A 234 15.11 6.33 -13.53
CA GLY A 234 14.69 6.22 -12.14
C GLY A 234 13.26 6.71 -11.99
N SER A 235 12.34 5.80 -11.73
CA SER A 235 10.97 6.13 -11.43
C SER A 235 10.86 6.67 -10.02
N THR A 236 10.94 7.98 -9.91
CA THR A 236 10.28 8.69 -8.81
C THR A 236 8.82 8.84 -9.17
N GLY A 237 7.98 8.37 -8.28
CA GLY A 237 6.54 8.28 -8.35
C GLY A 237 5.79 9.34 -9.12
N ASN A 238 4.80 8.82 -9.78
CA ASN A 238 3.46 9.33 -9.95
C ASN A 238 3.26 10.78 -10.38
N ALA A 239 2.78 10.95 -11.59
CA ALA A 239 1.99 12.13 -11.92
C ALA A 239 0.78 11.72 -12.75
N ASN A 240 -0.34 12.16 -12.27
CA ASN A 240 -1.66 12.28 -12.87
C ASN A 240 -1.71 12.29 -14.39
N GLY A 241 -2.72 11.58 -14.92
CA GLY A 241 -3.04 11.55 -16.33
C GLY A 241 -3.29 12.93 -16.93
N ALA A 242 -2.64 13.15 -18.04
CA ALA A 242 -3.09 14.05 -19.08
C ALA A 242 -2.95 13.29 -20.39
N SER A 243 -4.08 13.11 -21.05
CA SER A 243 -4.19 12.51 -22.37
C SER A 243 -3.29 13.23 -23.37
N ALA A 244 -2.27 12.54 -23.87
CA ALA A 244 -1.50 13.03 -25.01
C ALA A 244 -2.28 12.80 -26.29
N GLN A 245 -2.82 13.87 -26.86
CA GLN A 245 -3.32 13.88 -28.23
C GLN A 245 -2.14 13.65 -29.21
N THR A 246 -2.19 12.55 -29.92
CA THR A 246 -1.29 12.25 -31.00
C THR A 246 -1.53 13.23 -32.15
N ARG A 247 -0.63 14.18 -32.37
CA ARG A 247 -0.61 15.01 -33.58
C ARG A 247 0.08 14.24 -34.70
N ILE A 248 -0.69 13.81 -35.66
CA ILE A 248 -0.23 13.27 -36.94
C ILE A 248 0.25 14.46 -37.77
N PHE A 249 1.55 14.59 -38.00
CA PHE A 249 2.08 15.51 -38.99
C PHE A 249 2.11 14.82 -40.36
N GLY A 250 1.17 15.18 -41.21
CA GLY A 250 1.24 14.87 -42.63
C GLY A 250 2.36 15.65 -43.32
N ARG A 251 3.25 14.93 -44.02
CA ARG A 251 4.14 15.50 -45.01
C ARG A 251 3.32 15.98 -46.22
N ARG A 252 3.54 17.21 -46.65
CA ARG A 252 3.28 17.65 -48.03
C ARG A 252 4.60 17.90 -48.71
N ALA A 253 4.79 17.20 -49.85
CA ALA A 253 5.79 17.47 -50.81
C ALA A 253 5.33 18.52 -51.81
N SER A 254 6.13 19.42 -52.16
CA SER A 254 6.41 19.98 -53.48
C SER A 254 7.45 21.09 -53.36
#